data_e4bb8da8cdee57b4e973e83fb6d52b24
#
_entry.id   e4bb8da8cdee57b4e973e83fb6d52b24
#
_cell.length_a   1.000
_cell.length_b   1.000
_cell.length_c   1.000
_cell.angle_alpha   90.00
_cell.angle_beta   90.00
_cell.angle_gamma   90.00
#
_symmetry.space_group_name_H-M   'P 1'
#
loop_
_entity.id
_entity.type
_entity.pdbx_description
1 polymer ?
#
loop_
_entity_poly.entity_id
_entity_poly.type
_entity_poly.pdbx_seq_one_letter_code
_entity_poly.pdbx_strand_id
1 'polypeptide(L)'
;LSVAVDGQTPRERFLIAVSGPLTHIPMTLLWVFLAWAFSGFHDEGELAEGWYQRKVAEKYGWDWFEELALTMYHMNILMALFNSIVPCWPLDGAVMAVSIGLMCGKPQDKVAAYCIYASAFFGLVIFGYGLYELITGRGGAMWVFMGAWIAQQTYLLFKERKEGRIDAHPLFATPAPRAARPTAEV
;
A
#
# COMPACT_ATOMS: atom_id res chain seq x y z
N LEU A 1 -3.42 8.80 -4.72
CA LEU A 1 -4.76 9.43 -4.81
C LEU A 1 -5.61 8.59 -5.74
N SER A 2 -6.17 7.46 -5.22
CA SER A 2 -7.20 6.72 -5.95
C SER A 2 -8.45 7.59 -5.95
N VAL A 3 -8.75 8.20 -7.08
CA VAL A 3 -10.04 8.85 -7.31
C VAL A 3 -11.08 7.73 -7.25
N ALA A 4 -11.85 7.67 -6.17
CA ALA A 4 -13.03 6.85 -6.14
C ALA A 4 -13.98 7.39 -7.22
N VAL A 5 -14.01 6.71 -8.36
CA VAL A 5 -14.95 7.03 -9.43
C VAL A 5 -16.30 6.53 -8.93
N ASP A 6 -17.23 7.47 -8.74
CA ASP A 6 -18.61 7.15 -8.36
C ASP A 6 -19.16 6.04 -9.27
N GLY A 7 -19.63 4.97 -8.66
CA GLY A 7 -20.29 3.90 -9.36
C GLY A 7 -19.51 2.60 -9.61
N GLN A 8 -18.41 2.36 -8.86
CA GLN A 8 -17.66 1.10 -8.98
C GLN A 8 -18.29 -0.02 -8.14
N THR A 9 -18.36 -1.21 -8.72
CA THR A 9 -18.72 -2.42 -7.99
C THR A 9 -17.62 -2.85 -7.02
N PRO A 10 -17.89 -3.64 -5.96
CA PRO A 10 -16.84 -4.15 -5.06
C PRO A 10 -15.73 -4.91 -5.80
N ARG A 11 -16.08 -5.61 -6.91
CA ARG A 11 -15.12 -6.33 -7.75
C ARG A 11 -14.19 -5.38 -8.50
N GLU A 12 -14.72 -4.31 -9.08
CA GLU A 12 -13.92 -3.30 -9.78
C GLU A 12 -12.96 -2.59 -8.81
N ARG A 13 -13.43 -2.24 -7.62
CA ARG A 13 -12.58 -1.66 -6.57
C ARG A 13 -11.45 -2.60 -6.15
N PHE A 14 -11.77 -3.88 -5.97
CA PHE A 14 -10.76 -4.89 -5.67
C PHE A 14 -9.68 -4.96 -6.75
N LEU A 15 -10.07 -5.01 -8.03
CA LEU A 15 -9.12 -5.05 -9.14
C LEU A 15 -8.25 -3.78 -9.22
N ILE A 16 -8.83 -2.62 -8.97
CA ILE A 16 -8.10 -1.35 -8.93
C ILE A 16 -7.12 -1.36 -7.76
N ALA A 17 -7.53 -1.78 -6.57
CA ALA A 17 -6.65 -1.85 -5.41
C ALA A 17 -5.51 -2.85 -5.60
N VAL A 18 -5.75 -4.00 -6.24
CA VAL A 18 -4.70 -4.98 -6.58
C VAL A 18 -3.71 -4.42 -7.60
N SER A 19 -4.16 -3.57 -8.53
CA SER A 19 -3.28 -2.99 -9.55
C SER A 19 -2.18 -2.10 -8.94
N GLY A 20 -2.44 -1.44 -7.81
CA GLY A 20 -1.45 -0.65 -7.09
C GLY A 20 -0.20 -1.47 -6.73
N PRO A 21 -0.31 -2.48 -5.86
CA PRO A 21 0.80 -3.38 -5.54
C PRO A 21 1.43 -4.07 -6.76
N LEU A 22 0.64 -4.43 -7.78
CA LEU A 22 1.16 -5.06 -9.00
C LEU A 22 2.12 -4.16 -9.79
N THR A 23 1.98 -2.83 -9.71
CA THR A 23 2.93 -1.91 -10.35
C THR A 23 4.33 -1.97 -9.74
N HIS A 24 4.44 -2.41 -8.48
CA HIS A 24 5.74 -2.59 -7.84
C HIS A 24 6.54 -3.77 -8.41
N ILE A 25 5.90 -4.75 -9.05
CA ILE A 25 6.60 -5.90 -9.66
C ILE A 25 7.56 -5.43 -10.77
N PRO A 26 7.12 -4.74 -11.85
CA PRO A 26 8.02 -4.24 -12.87
C PRO A 26 9.03 -3.23 -12.33
N MET A 27 8.65 -2.41 -11.35
CA MET A 27 9.58 -1.49 -10.70
C MET A 27 10.68 -2.23 -9.92
N THR A 28 10.32 -3.27 -9.19
CA THR A 28 11.28 -4.13 -8.48
C THR A 28 12.24 -4.80 -9.46
N LEU A 29 11.73 -5.37 -10.56
CA LEU A 29 12.56 -5.98 -11.60
C LEU A 29 13.50 -4.97 -12.26
N LEU A 30 13.03 -3.75 -12.50
CA LEU A 30 13.87 -2.66 -13.03
C LEU A 30 15.03 -2.36 -12.08
N TRP A 31 14.77 -2.20 -10.78
CA TRP A 31 15.80 -1.88 -9.80
C TRP A 31 16.79 -3.03 -9.59
N VAL A 32 16.31 -4.29 -9.63
CA VAL A 32 17.19 -5.47 -9.64
C VAL A 32 18.11 -5.47 -10.87
N PHE A 33 17.54 -5.22 -12.05
CA PHE A 33 18.31 -5.13 -13.28
C PHE A 33 19.35 -3.99 -13.23
N LEU A 34 18.98 -2.82 -12.72
CA LEU A 34 19.90 -1.70 -12.56
C LEU A 34 21.01 -2.02 -11.56
N ALA A 35 20.67 -2.57 -10.39
CA ALA A 35 21.67 -3.01 -9.42
C ALA A 35 22.66 -3.98 -10.05
N TRP A 36 22.14 -4.99 -10.76
CA TRP A 36 22.94 -5.98 -11.47
C TRP A 36 23.81 -5.37 -12.58
N ALA A 37 23.29 -4.45 -13.39
CA ALA A 37 24.02 -3.80 -14.47
C ALA A 37 25.16 -2.91 -13.97
N PHE A 38 25.00 -2.31 -12.78
CA PHE A 38 25.99 -1.41 -12.18
C PHE A 38 26.96 -2.10 -11.22
N SER A 39 26.61 -3.27 -10.65
CA SER A 39 27.56 -4.08 -9.86
C SER A 39 28.69 -4.70 -10.70
N GLY A 40 28.58 -4.57 -12.03
CA GLY A 40 29.54 -5.15 -12.97
C GLY A 40 29.65 -6.67 -12.75
N PHE A 41 29.15 -7.46 -13.66
CA PHE A 41 29.15 -8.93 -13.65
C PHE A 41 30.51 -9.55 -13.31
N HIS A 42 30.92 -9.49 -12.06
CA HIS A 42 32.15 -10.10 -11.59
C HIS A 42 31.84 -11.27 -10.67
N ASP A 43 32.12 -12.46 -11.20
CA ASP A 43 32.13 -13.79 -10.60
C ASP A 43 30.77 -14.39 -10.19
N GLU A 44 30.38 -15.39 -11.00
CA GLU A 44 29.17 -16.20 -10.80
C GLU A 44 29.10 -16.95 -9.45
N GLY A 45 30.20 -16.97 -8.68
CA GLY A 45 30.27 -17.63 -7.37
C GLY A 45 29.86 -16.78 -6.18
N GLU A 46 29.88 -15.46 -6.31
CA GLU A 46 29.61 -14.54 -5.20
C GLU A 46 28.16 -14.02 -5.11
N LEU A 47 27.33 -14.32 -6.10
CA LEU A 47 25.93 -13.89 -6.12
C LEU A 47 25.11 -14.38 -4.93
N ALA A 48 25.47 -15.50 -4.32
CA ALA A 48 24.75 -16.05 -3.16
C ALA A 48 25.17 -15.42 -1.83
N GLU A 49 26.40 -14.93 -1.72
CA GLU A 49 26.93 -14.28 -0.49
C GLU A 49 27.18 -12.78 -0.67
N GLY A 50 27.26 -12.31 -1.90
CA GLY A 50 27.79 -10.99 -2.27
C GLY A 50 26.81 -9.83 -2.29
N TRP A 51 25.54 -10.00 -1.99
CA TRP A 51 24.57 -8.89 -1.89
C TRP A 51 24.98 -7.82 -0.86
N TYR A 52 26.01 -8.08 -0.06
CA TYR A 52 26.53 -7.21 1.00
C TYR A 52 28.03 -6.89 0.93
N GLN A 53 28.78 -7.38 -0.06
CA GLN A 53 30.23 -7.13 -0.08
C GLN A 53 30.64 -5.97 -0.99
N ARG A 54 30.92 -4.85 -0.35
CA ARG A 54 31.38 -3.55 -0.84
C ARG A 54 32.63 -3.50 -1.71
N LYS A 55 33.28 -4.59 -2.08
CA LYS A 55 34.66 -4.54 -2.62
C LYS A 55 34.82 -4.18 -4.09
N VAL A 56 33.79 -4.26 -4.90
CA VAL A 56 33.90 -4.00 -6.36
C VAL A 56 33.56 -2.57 -6.72
N ALA A 57 32.66 -1.97 -6.00
CA ALA A 57 32.13 -0.64 -6.24
C ALA A 57 33.15 0.49 -6.01
N GLU A 58 34.05 0.34 -5.02
CA GLU A 58 35.14 1.30 -4.74
C GLU A 58 36.03 1.59 -5.96
N LYS A 59 36.11 0.68 -6.91
CA LYS A 59 37.01 0.79 -8.06
C LYS A 59 36.52 1.75 -9.15
N TYR A 60 35.20 1.99 -9.26
CA TYR A 60 34.61 2.75 -10.39
C TYR A 60 33.82 3.98 -9.99
N GLY A 61 33.63 4.31 -8.71
CA GLY A 61 32.91 5.49 -8.24
C GLY A 61 31.39 5.44 -8.49
N TRP A 62 30.81 4.25 -8.74
CA TRP A 62 29.37 4.05 -8.97
C TRP A 62 28.65 3.47 -7.75
N ASP A 63 29.32 3.38 -6.63
CA ASP A 63 28.88 2.79 -5.36
C ASP A 63 27.54 3.36 -4.91
N TRP A 64 27.39 4.69 -5.02
CA TRP A 64 26.16 5.36 -4.63
C TRP A 64 24.95 4.95 -5.48
N PHE A 65 25.15 4.61 -6.77
CA PHE A 65 24.07 4.24 -7.65
C PHE A 65 23.61 2.80 -7.39
N GLU A 66 24.56 1.90 -7.11
CA GLU A 66 24.25 0.52 -6.69
C GLU A 66 23.50 0.53 -5.37
N GLU A 67 23.99 1.29 -4.37
CA GLU A 67 23.33 1.44 -3.07
C GLU A 67 21.92 2.05 -3.21
N LEU A 68 21.77 3.03 -4.10
CA LEU A 68 20.45 3.59 -4.44
C LEU A 68 19.54 2.53 -5.06
N ALA A 69 20.02 1.75 -6.04
CA ALA A 69 19.22 0.75 -6.71
C ALA A 69 18.78 -0.36 -5.76
N LEU A 70 19.67 -0.83 -4.86
CA LEU A 70 19.34 -1.79 -3.81
C LEU A 70 18.34 -1.23 -2.81
N THR A 71 18.50 0.04 -2.41
CA THR A 71 17.55 0.72 -1.53
C THR A 71 16.17 0.80 -2.17
N MET A 72 16.10 1.20 -3.44
CA MET A 72 14.86 1.31 -4.19
C MET A 72 14.18 -0.06 -4.39
N TYR A 73 14.96 -1.11 -4.64
CA TYR A 73 14.49 -2.49 -4.66
C TYR A 73 13.79 -2.89 -3.35
N HIS A 74 14.46 -2.70 -2.22
CA HIS A 74 13.91 -3.02 -0.91
C HIS A 74 12.66 -2.19 -0.60
N MET A 75 12.70 -0.89 -0.89
CA MET A 75 11.55 0.01 -0.69
C MET A 75 10.34 -0.40 -1.54
N ASN A 76 10.53 -0.81 -2.80
CA ASN A 76 9.42 -1.27 -3.64
C ASN A 76 8.78 -2.55 -3.08
N ILE A 77 9.59 -3.53 -2.64
CA ILE A 77 9.06 -4.74 -2.00
C ILE A 77 8.29 -4.39 -0.74
N LEU A 78 8.90 -3.58 0.13
CA LEU A 78 8.28 -3.18 1.40
C LEU A 78 6.94 -2.47 1.17
N MET A 79 6.91 -1.53 0.22
CA MET A 79 5.69 -0.78 -0.15
C MET A 79 4.62 -1.71 -0.74
N ALA A 80 5.00 -2.65 -1.62
CA ALA A 80 4.07 -3.63 -2.17
C ALA A 80 3.45 -4.50 -1.08
N LEU A 81 4.28 -5.03 -0.18
CA LEU A 81 3.83 -5.86 0.94
C LEU A 81 2.96 -5.06 1.91
N PHE A 82 3.42 -3.88 2.30
CA PHE A 82 2.70 -3.02 3.23
C PHE A 82 1.33 -2.62 2.69
N ASN A 83 1.28 -2.15 1.44
CA ASN A 83 0.02 -1.77 0.80
C ASN A 83 -0.92 -2.95 0.53
N SER A 84 -0.40 -4.18 0.37
CA SER A 84 -1.24 -5.34 0.08
C SER A 84 -1.75 -6.04 1.33
N ILE A 85 -0.87 -6.22 2.33
CA ILE A 85 -1.13 -7.09 3.47
C ILE A 85 -1.82 -6.34 4.61
N VAL A 86 -1.47 -5.05 4.80
CA VAL A 86 -2.00 -4.29 5.92
C VAL A 86 -3.42 -3.78 5.62
N PRO A 87 -4.46 -4.34 6.24
CA PRO A 87 -5.86 -3.97 5.97
C PRO A 87 -6.25 -2.67 6.71
N CYS A 88 -5.51 -1.61 6.46
CA CYS A 88 -5.57 -0.35 7.18
C CYS A 88 -5.90 0.78 6.20
N TRP A 89 -7.00 1.49 6.42
CA TRP A 89 -7.35 2.67 5.63
C TRP A 89 -6.35 3.80 5.91
N PRO A 90 -5.82 4.48 4.86
CA PRO A 90 -6.26 4.47 3.46
C PRO A 90 -5.39 3.63 2.50
N LEU A 91 -4.80 2.54 2.96
CA LEU A 91 -3.98 1.65 2.12
C LEU A 91 -4.83 0.76 1.20
N ASP A 92 -4.24 0.28 0.11
CA ASP A 92 -4.91 -0.62 -0.85
C ASP A 92 -5.37 -1.94 -0.18
N GLY A 93 -4.64 -2.43 0.82
CA GLY A 93 -5.02 -3.58 1.64
C GLY A 93 -6.38 -3.43 2.31
N ALA A 94 -6.73 -2.23 2.78
CA ALA A 94 -8.06 -1.97 3.31
C ALA A 94 -9.15 -2.03 2.22
N VAL A 95 -8.87 -1.43 1.05
CA VAL A 95 -9.80 -1.47 -0.09
C VAL A 95 -10.04 -2.90 -0.54
N MET A 96 -8.96 -3.71 -0.61
CA MET A 96 -9.07 -5.14 -0.93
C MET A 96 -9.90 -5.91 0.10
N ALA A 97 -9.58 -5.73 1.40
CA ALA A 97 -10.28 -6.41 2.50
C ALA A 97 -11.77 -6.05 2.55
N VAL A 98 -12.10 -4.76 2.41
CA VAL A 98 -13.49 -4.27 2.35
C VAL A 98 -14.21 -4.84 1.14
N SER A 99 -13.58 -4.79 -0.04
CA SER A 99 -14.17 -5.32 -1.27
C SER A 99 -14.48 -6.81 -1.17
N ILE A 100 -13.56 -7.60 -0.61
CA ILE A 100 -13.76 -9.04 -0.33
C ILE A 100 -14.93 -9.23 0.63
N GLY A 101 -14.99 -8.48 1.73
CA GLY A 101 -16.07 -8.54 2.70
C GLY A 101 -17.44 -8.29 2.06
N LEU A 102 -17.53 -7.27 1.21
CA LEU A 102 -18.76 -6.95 0.48
C LEU A 102 -19.12 -7.99 -0.57
N MET A 103 -18.14 -8.53 -1.31
CA MET A 103 -18.37 -9.63 -2.27
C MET A 103 -18.84 -10.91 -1.58
N CYS A 104 -18.41 -11.16 -0.33
CA CYS A 104 -18.89 -12.25 0.50
C CYS A 104 -20.28 -11.99 1.12
N GLY A 105 -20.97 -10.93 0.73
CA GLY A 105 -22.31 -10.60 1.22
C GLY A 105 -22.35 -10.14 2.68
N LYS A 106 -21.24 -9.71 3.25
CA LYS A 106 -21.23 -9.18 4.62
C LYS A 106 -21.91 -7.80 4.65
N PRO A 107 -22.70 -7.51 5.70
CA PRO A 107 -23.29 -6.19 5.88
C PRO A 107 -22.22 -5.09 5.90
N GLN A 108 -22.47 -4.02 5.17
CA GLN A 108 -21.54 -2.89 5.00
C GLN A 108 -21.08 -2.30 6.35
N ASP A 109 -22.00 -2.15 7.30
CA ASP A 109 -21.68 -1.64 8.64
C ASP A 109 -20.69 -2.54 9.40
N LYS A 110 -20.82 -3.88 9.25
CA LYS A 110 -19.86 -4.82 9.85
C LYS A 110 -18.49 -4.73 9.18
N VAL A 111 -18.46 -4.64 7.86
CA VAL A 111 -17.20 -4.50 7.10
C VAL A 111 -16.51 -3.19 7.47
N ALA A 112 -17.26 -2.09 7.60
CA ALA A 112 -16.74 -0.81 8.07
C ALA A 112 -16.17 -0.89 9.50
N ALA A 113 -16.86 -1.58 10.40
CA ALA A 113 -16.37 -1.81 11.76
C ALA A 113 -15.01 -2.53 11.76
N TYR A 114 -14.89 -3.64 11.00
CA TYR A 114 -13.62 -4.36 10.89
C TYR A 114 -12.50 -3.49 10.32
N CYS A 115 -12.78 -2.71 9.28
CA CYS A 115 -11.81 -1.79 8.71
C CYS A 115 -11.34 -0.75 9.72
N ILE A 116 -12.26 -0.16 10.50
CA ILE A 116 -11.94 0.82 11.56
C ILE A 116 -11.04 0.19 12.62
N TYR A 117 -11.40 -1.00 13.15
CA TYR A 117 -10.61 -1.66 14.18
C TYR A 117 -9.22 -2.07 13.68
N ALA A 118 -9.13 -2.63 12.46
CA ALA A 118 -7.86 -2.97 11.85
C ALA A 118 -6.98 -1.72 11.65
N SER A 119 -7.55 -0.64 11.10
CA SER A 119 -6.83 0.61 10.89
C SER A 119 -6.37 1.24 12.22
N ALA A 120 -7.20 1.22 13.25
CA ALA A 120 -6.83 1.73 14.58
C ALA A 120 -5.68 0.91 15.19
N PHE A 121 -5.74 -0.41 15.09
CA PHE A 121 -4.70 -1.29 15.59
C PHE A 121 -3.36 -1.05 14.88
N PHE A 122 -3.33 -1.12 13.54
CA PHE A 122 -2.11 -0.92 12.78
C PHE A 122 -1.59 0.51 12.90
N GLY A 123 -2.47 1.52 12.90
CA GLY A 123 -2.11 2.91 13.12
C GLY A 123 -1.42 3.12 14.47
N LEU A 124 -1.94 2.50 15.53
CA LEU A 124 -1.34 2.56 16.87
C LEU A 124 0.02 1.86 16.92
N VAL A 125 0.16 0.68 16.30
CA VAL A 125 1.42 -0.05 16.24
C VAL A 125 2.49 0.77 15.49
N ILE A 126 2.14 1.32 14.32
CA ILE A 126 3.05 2.14 13.50
C ILE A 126 3.46 3.40 14.27
N PHE A 127 2.50 4.08 14.89
CA PHE A 127 2.75 5.27 15.68
C PHE A 127 3.66 4.99 16.88
N GLY A 128 3.36 3.91 17.63
CA GLY A 128 4.15 3.49 18.78
C GLY A 128 5.58 3.09 18.40
N TYR A 129 5.74 2.36 17.30
CA TYR A 129 7.06 2.04 16.75
C TYR A 129 7.83 3.32 16.37
N GLY A 130 7.16 4.25 15.69
CA GLY A 130 7.75 5.54 15.33
C GLY A 130 8.20 6.36 16.55
N LEU A 131 7.42 6.38 17.61
CA LEU A 131 7.81 7.03 18.88
C LEU A 131 9.02 6.35 19.51
N TYR A 132 9.06 5.02 19.52
CA TYR A 132 10.21 4.27 20.03
C TYR A 132 11.48 4.62 19.25
N GLU A 133 11.45 4.61 17.92
CA GLU A 133 12.58 4.98 17.07
C GLU A 133 13.01 6.44 17.27
N LEU A 134 12.03 7.35 17.46
CA LEU A 134 12.30 8.76 17.72
C LEU A 134 13.00 8.98 19.06
N ILE A 135 12.53 8.32 20.13
CA ILE A 135 13.10 8.41 21.47
C ILE A 135 14.51 7.80 21.52
N THR A 136 14.74 6.72 20.77
CA THR A 136 16.07 6.06 20.71
C THR A 136 17.06 6.72 19.75
N GLY A 137 16.67 7.83 19.10
CA GLY A 137 17.53 8.59 18.19
C GLY A 137 17.80 7.90 16.85
N ARG A 138 16.98 6.89 16.47
CA ARG A 138 17.12 6.13 15.22
C ARG A 138 16.33 6.72 14.05
N GLY A 139 15.66 7.84 14.25
CA GLY A 139 14.81 8.48 13.25
C GLY A 139 13.33 8.44 13.66
N GLY A 140 12.50 7.68 13.04
CA GLY A 140 11.11 7.42 13.46
C GLY A 140 10.07 8.49 13.10
N ALA A 141 10.47 9.72 12.75
CA ALA A 141 9.54 10.82 12.47
C ALA A 141 8.52 10.48 11.36
N MET A 142 8.96 9.77 10.30
CA MET A 142 8.10 9.33 9.22
C MET A 142 7.04 8.34 9.72
N TRP A 143 7.41 7.40 10.61
CA TRP A 143 6.49 6.43 11.18
C TRP A 143 5.47 7.08 12.11
N VAL A 144 5.89 8.07 12.91
CA VAL A 144 4.98 8.87 13.74
C VAL A 144 3.98 9.61 12.86
N PHE A 145 4.45 10.27 11.80
CA PHE A 145 3.59 10.97 10.86
C PHE A 145 2.59 10.02 10.19
N MET A 146 3.07 8.87 9.71
CA MET A 146 2.22 7.87 9.04
C MET A 146 1.17 7.30 10.00
N GLY A 147 1.54 6.95 11.23
CA GLY A 147 0.61 6.47 12.23
C GLY A 147 -0.44 7.51 12.61
N ALA A 148 -0.05 8.78 12.77
CA ALA A 148 -0.96 9.87 13.03
C ALA A 148 -1.94 10.11 11.85
N TRP A 149 -1.45 10.05 10.62
CA TRP A 149 -2.28 10.16 9.42
C TRP A 149 -3.31 9.02 9.32
N ILE A 150 -2.89 7.78 9.57
CA ILE A 150 -3.80 6.63 9.63
C ILE A 150 -4.86 6.83 10.72
N ALA A 151 -4.46 7.30 11.90
CA ALA A 151 -5.40 7.57 12.98
C ALA A 151 -6.42 8.64 12.59
N GLN A 152 -6.00 9.69 11.91
CA GLN A 152 -6.90 10.74 11.39
C GLN A 152 -7.90 10.16 10.38
N GLN A 153 -7.44 9.37 9.40
CA GLN A 153 -8.31 8.75 8.40
C GLN A 153 -9.29 7.76 9.04
N THR A 154 -8.82 7.00 10.02
CA THR A 154 -9.65 6.06 10.79
C THR A 154 -10.73 6.80 11.58
N TYR A 155 -10.39 7.94 12.19
CA TYR A 155 -11.36 8.78 12.90
C TYR A 155 -12.44 9.33 11.97
N LEU A 156 -12.08 9.79 10.78
CA LEU A 156 -13.05 10.27 9.78
C LEU A 156 -14.01 9.15 9.37
N LEU A 157 -13.49 7.95 9.08
CA LEU A 157 -14.31 6.79 8.77
C LEU A 157 -15.24 6.40 9.92
N PHE A 158 -14.74 6.43 11.16
CA PHE A 158 -15.55 6.19 12.35
C PHE A 158 -16.67 7.22 12.52
N LYS A 159 -16.37 8.50 12.29
CA LYS A 159 -17.35 9.59 12.34
C LYS A 159 -18.47 9.40 11.33
N GLU A 160 -18.12 9.12 10.06
CA GLU A 160 -19.11 8.87 9.00
C GLU A 160 -19.98 7.65 9.31
N ARG A 161 -19.39 6.58 9.85
CA ARG A 161 -20.15 5.41 10.31
C ARG A 161 -21.13 5.78 11.42
N LYS A 162 -20.68 6.56 12.44
CA LYS A 162 -21.52 6.98 13.56
C LYS A 162 -22.66 7.88 13.12
N GLU A 163 -22.48 8.69 12.10
CA GLU A 163 -23.49 9.58 11.51
C GLU A 163 -24.40 8.86 10.51
N GLY A 164 -24.24 7.54 10.29
CA GLY A 164 -25.02 6.77 9.35
C GLY A 164 -24.78 7.12 7.88
N ARG A 165 -23.65 7.76 7.58
CA ARG A 165 -23.27 8.22 6.23
C ARG A 165 -22.19 7.35 5.57
N ILE A 166 -22.06 6.12 6.02
CA ILE A 166 -21.00 5.22 5.52
C ILE A 166 -21.11 4.98 4.02
N ASP A 167 -22.34 5.04 3.47
CA ASP A 167 -22.61 4.85 2.03
C ASP A 167 -22.02 5.99 1.18
N ALA A 168 -21.80 7.16 1.76
CA ALA A 168 -21.17 8.30 1.10
C ALA A 168 -19.65 8.22 1.09
N HIS A 169 -19.07 7.37 1.94
CA HIS A 169 -17.62 7.23 1.99
C HIS A 169 -17.09 6.51 0.73
N PRO A 170 -15.99 6.98 0.08
CA PRO A 170 -15.46 6.40 -1.16
C PRO A 170 -15.20 4.90 -1.09
N LEU A 171 -14.86 4.38 0.10
CA LEU A 171 -14.61 2.97 0.34
C LEU A 171 -15.89 2.10 0.23
N PHE A 172 -17.08 2.68 0.42
CA PHE A 172 -18.35 1.98 0.50
C PHE A 172 -19.40 2.46 -0.51
N ALA A 173 -19.17 3.59 -1.19
CA ALA A 173 -20.11 4.15 -2.15
C ALA A 173 -20.53 3.10 -3.18
N THR A 174 -21.82 2.75 -3.22
CA THR A 174 -22.37 1.83 -4.21
C THR A 174 -22.70 2.57 -5.50
N PRO A 175 -22.54 1.90 -6.67
CA PRO A 175 -22.93 2.52 -7.93
C PRO A 175 -24.43 2.87 -7.90
N ALA A 176 -24.76 4.09 -8.31
CA ALA A 176 -26.16 4.39 -8.64
C ALA A 176 -26.63 3.35 -9.69
N PRO A 177 -27.87 2.84 -9.57
CA PRO A 177 -28.41 1.95 -10.58
C PRO A 177 -28.19 2.58 -11.96
N ARG A 178 -27.46 1.90 -12.85
CA ARG A 178 -27.32 2.38 -14.23
C ARG A 178 -28.70 2.58 -14.77
N ALA A 179 -29.11 3.82 -15.01
CA ALA A 179 -30.33 4.10 -15.75
C ALA A 179 -30.32 3.20 -17.00
N ALA A 180 -31.34 2.38 -17.14
CA ALA A 180 -31.46 1.48 -18.28
C ALA A 180 -31.20 2.33 -19.54
N ARG A 181 -30.14 1.97 -20.29
CA ARG A 181 -29.92 2.65 -21.58
C ARG A 181 -31.20 2.50 -22.34
N PRO A 182 -31.81 3.60 -22.86
CA PRO A 182 -32.93 3.48 -23.73
C PRO A 182 -32.52 2.52 -24.84
N THR A 183 -33.27 1.41 -24.98
CA THR A 183 -33.13 0.52 -26.12
C THR A 183 -33.32 1.38 -27.34
N ALA A 184 -32.24 1.58 -28.12
CA ALA A 184 -32.36 2.21 -29.41
C ALA A 184 -33.36 1.35 -30.20
N GLU A 185 -34.56 1.86 -30.36
CA GLU A 185 -35.54 1.30 -31.28
C GLU A 185 -34.95 1.43 -32.70
N VAL A 186 -34.66 0.27 -33.30
CA VAL A 186 -34.24 0.13 -34.69
C VAL A 186 -35.47 0.10 -35.57
#